data_e39f382d3ffc53aad88de3ffdcc13dca
#
_entry.id   e39f382d3ffc53aad88de3ffdcc13dca
#
_cell.length_a   1.000
_cell.length_b   1.000
_cell.length_c   1.000
_cell.angle_alpha   90.00
_cell.angle_beta   90.00
_cell.angle_gamma   90.00
#
_symmetry.space_group_name_H-M   'P 1'
#
loop_
_entity.id
_entity.type
_entity.pdbx_description
1 polymer ?
#
loop_
_entity_poly.entity_id
_entity_poly.type
_entity_poly.pdbx_seq_one_letter_code
_entity_poly.pdbx_strand_id
1 'polypeptide(L)'
;MTGPERFEPAKTGKSVVLGLDTSPGAQRALAVAVRIARALDVPLVLVHGVAPPSNVGEEAGEARQAIEELEETVTRPAVATAEAAGVRTVVEVVDDRPAPALVAVADEHDAEVIVVGIWNESPLRGFLLGSVAHKLLQLSDRPVVCVPGGGS
;
A
#
# COMPACT_ATOMS: atom_id res chain seq x y z
N MET A 1 32.68 27.68 -14.31
CA MET A 1 32.64 27.50 -12.85
C MET A 1 31.43 26.71 -12.48
N THR A 2 31.66 25.49 -12.12
CA THR A 2 30.61 24.64 -11.57
C THR A 2 30.38 25.06 -10.14
N GLY A 3 29.27 25.75 -9.89
CA GLY A 3 28.75 25.88 -8.55
C GLY A 3 28.50 24.48 -7.95
N PRO A 4 28.22 24.37 -6.64
CA PRO A 4 27.90 23.10 -6.04
C PRO A 4 26.82 22.45 -6.90
N GLU A 5 27.06 21.20 -7.32
CA GLU A 5 26.09 20.44 -8.07
C GLU A 5 24.76 20.57 -7.34
N ARG A 6 23.80 21.19 -8.02
CA ARG A 6 22.46 21.23 -7.48
C ARG A 6 22.01 19.79 -7.36
N PHE A 7 21.78 19.38 -6.14
CA PHE A 7 21.06 18.15 -5.90
C PHE A 7 19.74 18.28 -6.66
N GLU A 8 19.67 17.70 -7.85
CA GLU A 8 18.38 17.51 -8.48
C GLU A 8 17.70 16.37 -7.74
N PRO A 9 16.64 16.66 -6.99
CA PRO A 9 15.89 15.56 -6.42
C PRO A 9 15.49 14.66 -7.58
N ALA A 10 15.76 13.37 -7.43
CA ALA A 10 15.19 12.37 -8.32
C ALA A 10 13.73 12.73 -8.58
N LYS A 11 13.28 12.57 -9.80
CA LYS A 11 11.91 12.94 -10.22
C LYS A 11 10.94 12.70 -9.08
N THR A 12 10.39 13.78 -8.55
CA THR A 12 9.39 13.67 -7.49
C THR A 12 8.27 12.79 -7.99
N GLY A 13 8.09 11.64 -7.36
CA GLY A 13 6.98 10.77 -7.67
C GLY A 13 5.66 11.49 -7.48
N LYS A 14 4.65 11.10 -8.24
CA LYS A 14 3.35 11.78 -8.29
C LYS A 14 2.33 11.20 -7.33
N SER A 15 2.70 10.18 -6.56
CA SER A 15 1.78 9.50 -5.65
C SER A 15 2.53 8.76 -4.55
N VAL A 16 1.79 8.34 -3.55
CA VAL A 16 2.22 7.34 -2.56
C VAL A 16 1.28 6.14 -2.72
N VAL A 17 1.84 4.94 -2.80
CA VAL A 17 1.05 3.71 -2.90
C VAL A 17 1.06 3.01 -1.55
N LEU A 18 -0.10 2.62 -1.07
CA LEU A 18 -0.26 1.86 0.17
C LEU A 18 -0.94 0.53 -0.13
N GLY A 19 -0.27 -0.56 0.24
CA GLY A 19 -0.91 -1.87 0.27
C GLY A 19 -1.81 -1.98 1.50
N LEU A 20 -3.10 -2.14 1.27
CA LEU A 20 -4.10 -2.34 2.32
C LEU A 20 -4.37 -3.81 2.54
N ASP A 21 -4.41 -4.21 3.80
CA ASP A 21 -4.87 -5.53 4.19
C ASP A 21 -5.66 -5.44 5.50
N THR A 22 -6.10 -6.58 5.99
CA THR A 22 -6.85 -6.67 7.25
C THR A 22 -5.95 -6.92 8.45
N SER A 23 -4.63 -6.83 8.27
CA SER A 23 -3.67 -7.10 9.36
C SER A 23 -3.70 -6.03 10.44
N PRO A 24 -3.26 -6.36 11.66
CA PRO A 24 -3.18 -5.36 12.73
C PRO A 24 -2.27 -4.17 12.42
N GLY A 25 -1.30 -4.35 11.52
CA GLY A 25 -0.40 -3.28 11.09
C GLY A 25 -0.97 -2.30 10.07
N ALA A 26 -2.13 -2.63 9.49
CA ALA A 26 -2.73 -1.83 8.42
C ALA A 26 -3.03 -0.38 8.84
N GLN A 27 -3.51 -0.17 10.06
CA GLN A 27 -3.82 1.16 10.57
C GLN A 27 -2.55 2.02 10.73
N ARG A 28 -1.46 1.42 11.19
CA ARG A 28 -0.18 2.13 11.30
C ARG A 28 0.41 2.45 9.94
N ALA A 29 0.33 1.52 9.01
CA ALA A 29 0.79 1.73 7.64
C ALA A 29 -0.02 2.86 6.98
N LEU A 30 -1.33 2.88 7.17
CA LEU A 30 -2.19 3.95 6.68
C LEU A 30 -1.78 5.31 7.24
N ALA A 31 -1.57 5.39 8.54
CA ALA A 31 -1.17 6.65 9.19
C ALA A 31 0.16 7.17 8.62
N VAL A 32 1.14 6.30 8.41
CA VAL A 32 2.43 6.66 7.81
C VAL A 32 2.26 7.10 6.37
N ALA A 33 1.50 6.36 5.57
CA ALA A 33 1.27 6.69 4.17
C ALA A 33 0.56 8.03 4.00
N VAL A 34 -0.44 8.31 4.84
CA VAL A 34 -1.15 9.60 4.84
C VAL A 34 -0.19 10.75 5.17
N ARG A 35 0.67 10.58 6.17
CA ARG A 35 1.67 11.59 6.53
C ARG A 35 2.64 11.87 5.40
N ILE A 36 3.12 10.83 4.72
CA ILE A 36 4.04 10.97 3.59
C ILE A 36 3.33 11.68 2.42
N ALA A 37 2.15 11.22 2.05
CA ALA A 37 1.38 11.82 0.96
C ALA A 37 1.06 13.29 1.22
N ARG A 38 0.70 13.62 2.44
CA ARG A 38 0.45 15.00 2.85
C ARG A 38 1.71 15.86 2.76
N ALA A 39 2.84 15.34 3.26
CA ALA A 39 4.11 16.06 3.24
C ALA A 39 4.59 16.33 1.81
N LEU A 40 4.35 15.41 0.89
CA LEU A 40 4.73 15.53 -0.52
C LEU A 40 3.67 16.24 -1.37
N ASP A 41 2.50 16.49 -0.82
CA ASP A 41 1.35 17.06 -1.53
C ASP A 41 0.97 16.25 -2.78
N VAL A 42 0.85 14.93 -2.60
CA VAL A 42 0.49 13.99 -3.66
C VAL A 42 -0.68 13.12 -3.20
N PRO A 43 -1.43 12.53 -4.14
CA PRO A 43 -2.49 11.60 -3.79
C PRO A 43 -1.96 10.29 -3.21
N LEU A 44 -2.79 9.66 -2.42
CA LEU A 44 -2.56 8.33 -1.85
C LEU A 44 -3.35 7.30 -2.66
N VAL A 45 -2.64 6.34 -3.25
CA VAL A 45 -3.24 5.23 -3.97
C VAL A 45 -3.36 4.05 -3.01
N LEU A 46 -4.58 3.68 -2.71
CA LEU A 46 -4.92 2.57 -1.82
C LEU A 46 -5.11 1.32 -2.66
N VAL A 47 -4.30 0.31 -2.41
CA VAL A 47 -4.32 -0.93 -3.18
C VAL A 47 -4.68 -2.08 -2.27
N HIS A 48 -5.73 -2.81 -2.60
CA HIS A 48 -6.00 -4.07 -1.94
C HIS A 48 -6.20 -5.20 -2.93
N GLY A 49 -5.72 -6.38 -2.53
CA GLY A 49 -5.86 -7.58 -3.33
C GLY A 49 -7.12 -8.33 -2.96
N VAL A 50 -7.74 -8.90 -3.97
CA VAL A 50 -8.82 -9.85 -3.81
C VAL A 50 -8.45 -11.14 -4.51
N ALA A 51 -8.89 -12.27 -3.96
CA ALA A 51 -8.73 -13.54 -4.65
C ALA A 51 -9.45 -13.48 -6.00
N PRO A 52 -8.81 -13.94 -7.09
CA PRO A 52 -9.47 -13.93 -8.38
C PRO A 52 -10.76 -14.75 -8.31
N PRO A 53 -11.86 -14.26 -8.91
CA PRO A 53 -13.09 -15.02 -8.91
C PRO A 53 -12.88 -16.32 -9.68
N SER A 54 -13.15 -17.44 -9.04
CA SER A 54 -13.23 -18.69 -9.77
C SER A 54 -14.48 -18.66 -10.67
N ASN A 55 -14.35 -19.21 -11.84
CA ASN A 55 -15.15 -18.95 -13.03
C ASN A 55 -16.59 -19.47 -13.03
N VAL A 56 -17.25 -19.69 -11.89
CA VAL A 56 -18.56 -20.33 -11.92
C VAL A 56 -19.54 -19.74 -10.89
N GLY A 57 -20.60 -19.19 -11.40
CA GLY A 57 -21.90 -18.87 -10.80
C GLY A 57 -21.95 -18.37 -9.34
N GLU A 58 -21.98 -19.27 -8.39
CA GLU A 58 -22.09 -18.95 -6.97
C GLU A 58 -20.80 -18.33 -6.40
N GLU A 59 -19.66 -18.76 -6.89
CA GLU A 59 -18.35 -18.25 -6.46
C GLU A 59 -18.11 -16.82 -6.93
N ALA A 60 -18.68 -16.43 -8.08
CA ALA A 60 -18.62 -15.05 -8.55
C ALA A 60 -19.45 -14.12 -7.65
N GLY A 61 -20.56 -14.60 -7.11
CA GLY A 61 -21.38 -13.88 -6.13
C GLY A 61 -20.65 -13.69 -4.80
N GLU A 62 -20.01 -14.75 -4.32
CA GLU A 62 -19.21 -14.71 -3.08
C GLU A 62 -18.00 -13.79 -3.21
N ALA A 63 -17.32 -13.81 -4.35
CA ALA A 63 -16.19 -12.91 -4.62
C ALA A 63 -16.63 -11.45 -4.64
N ARG A 64 -17.77 -11.15 -5.26
CA ARG A 64 -18.36 -9.81 -5.29
C ARG A 64 -18.73 -9.33 -3.88
N GLN A 65 -19.32 -10.20 -3.08
CA GLN A 65 -19.66 -9.91 -1.69
C GLN A 65 -18.42 -9.66 -0.84
N ALA A 66 -17.37 -10.45 -1.03
CA ALA A 66 -16.09 -10.24 -0.34
C ALA A 66 -15.45 -8.88 -0.68
N ILE A 67 -15.52 -8.46 -1.94
CA ILE A 67 -15.06 -7.14 -2.38
C ILE A 67 -15.86 -6.03 -1.69
N GLU A 68 -17.18 -6.17 -1.65
CA GLU A 68 -18.06 -5.19 -1.00
C GLU A 68 -17.78 -5.08 0.50
N GLU A 69 -17.55 -6.21 1.18
CA GLU A 69 -17.20 -6.21 2.60
C GLU A 69 -15.84 -5.54 2.86
N LEU A 70 -14.82 -5.81 2.03
CA LEU A 70 -13.53 -5.14 2.13
C LEU A 70 -13.66 -3.65 1.88
N GLU A 71 -14.46 -3.26 0.93
CA GLU A 71 -14.72 -1.85 0.65
C GLU A 71 -15.33 -1.15 1.87
N GLU A 72 -16.28 -1.76 2.54
CA GLU A 72 -16.93 -1.18 3.71
C GLU A 72 -16.04 -1.16 4.95
N THR A 73 -15.30 -2.24 5.19
CA THR A 73 -14.55 -2.43 6.44
C THR A 73 -13.13 -1.91 6.39
N VAL A 74 -12.52 -1.84 5.23
CA VAL A 74 -11.09 -1.47 5.07
C VAL A 74 -10.93 -0.21 4.22
N THR A 75 -11.49 -0.22 3.02
CA THR A 75 -11.22 0.84 2.04
C THR A 75 -11.90 2.14 2.42
N ARG A 76 -13.17 2.11 2.73
CA ARG A 76 -13.94 3.31 3.08
C ARG A 76 -13.41 4.03 4.32
N PRO A 77 -13.11 3.33 5.42
CA PRO A 77 -12.46 3.97 6.57
C PRO A 77 -11.10 4.55 6.24
N ALA A 78 -10.30 3.89 5.40
CA ALA A 78 -9.00 4.38 4.97
C ALA A 78 -9.12 5.67 4.15
N VAL A 79 -10.08 5.71 3.21
CA VAL A 79 -10.38 6.92 2.43
C VAL A 79 -10.80 8.06 3.36
N ALA A 80 -11.68 7.80 4.31
CA ALA A 80 -12.13 8.81 5.26
C ALA A 80 -10.98 9.37 6.09
N THR A 81 -10.06 8.52 6.54
CA THR A 81 -8.87 8.94 7.29
C THR A 81 -7.98 9.85 6.45
N ALA A 82 -7.73 9.50 5.20
CA ALA A 82 -6.91 10.28 4.29
C ALA A 82 -7.56 11.63 3.96
N GLU A 83 -8.84 11.63 3.63
CA GLU A 83 -9.58 12.84 3.32
C GLU A 83 -9.64 13.81 4.50
N ALA A 84 -9.82 13.30 5.72
CA ALA A 84 -9.78 14.10 6.94
C ALA A 84 -8.43 14.80 7.14
N ALA A 85 -7.36 14.23 6.62
CA ALA A 85 -6.02 14.81 6.63
C ALA A 85 -5.73 15.70 5.39
N GLY A 86 -6.70 15.88 4.52
CA GLY A 86 -6.53 16.69 3.30
C GLY A 86 -5.81 15.97 2.16
N VAL A 87 -5.76 14.64 2.20
CA VAL A 87 -5.09 13.83 1.17
C VAL A 87 -6.13 13.23 0.22
N ARG A 88 -5.93 13.45 -1.07
CA ARG A 88 -6.75 12.83 -2.12
C ARG A 88 -6.41 11.36 -2.23
N THR A 89 -7.40 10.54 -2.52
CA THR A 89 -7.24 9.10 -2.63
C THR A 89 -7.67 8.57 -3.99
N VAL A 90 -7.00 7.51 -4.41
CA VAL A 90 -7.38 6.67 -5.54
C VAL A 90 -7.42 5.23 -5.01
N VAL A 91 -8.42 4.47 -5.36
CA VAL A 91 -8.57 3.08 -4.93
C VAL A 91 -8.35 2.15 -6.10
N GLU A 92 -7.43 1.21 -5.93
CA GLU A 92 -7.13 0.17 -6.91
C GLU A 92 -7.40 -1.20 -6.28
N VAL A 93 -8.18 -2.01 -6.98
CA VAL A 93 -8.44 -3.40 -6.60
C VAL A 93 -7.66 -4.28 -7.56
N VAL A 94 -6.84 -5.17 -7.02
CA VAL A 94 -5.93 -5.99 -7.82
C VAL A 94 -6.16 -7.47 -7.51
N ASP A 95 -5.59 -8.34 -8.34
CA ASP A 95 -5.67 -9.77 -8.10
C ASP A 95 -4.75 -10.22 -6.94
N ASP A 96 -4.78 -11.52 -6.63
CA ASP A 96 -4.20 -12.13 -5.44
C ASP A 96 -2.66 -12.14 -5.36
N ARG A 97 -1.96 -11.44 -6.23
CA ARG A 97 -0.48 -11.36 -6.18
C ARG A 97 -0.06 -9.97 -5.72
N PRO A 98 0.00 -9.74 -4.40
CA PRO A 98 0.13 -8.38 -3.90
C PRO A 98 1.44 -7.69 -4.27
N ALA A 99 2.58 -8.36 -4.21
CA ALA A 99 3.85 -7.70 -4.49
C ALA A 99 3.98 -7.27 -5.96
N PRO A 100 3.77 -8.14 -6.97
CA PRO A 100 3.78 -7.69 -8.37
C PRO A 100 2.72 -6.65 -8.67
N ALA A 101 1.54 -6.78 -8.09
CA ALA A 101 0.45 -5.83 -8.29
C ALA A 101 0.79 -4.45 -7.71
N LEU A 102 1.38 -4.39 -6.53
CA LEU A 102 1.83 -3.13 -5.94
C LEU A 102 2.89 -2.44 -6.79
N VAL A 103 3.83 -3.21 -7.34
CA VAL A 103 4.85 -2.67 -8.26
C VAL A 103 4.19 -2.11 -9.52
N ALA A 104 3.26 -2.84 -10.12
CA ALA A 104 2.56 -2.41 -11.32
C ALA A 104 1.75 -1.13 -11.07
N VAL A 105 1.02 -1.07 -9.96
CA VAL A 105 0.25 0.12 -9.58
C VAL A 105 1.18 1.30 -9.30
N ALA A 106 2.30 1.05 -8.64
CA ALA A 106 3.28 2.09 -8.36
C ALA A 106 3.89 2.67 -9.64
N ASP A 107 4.16 1.84 -10.63
CA ASP A 107 4.64 2.28 -11.93
C ASP A 107 3.57 3.08 -12.68
N GLU A 108 2.34 2.60 -12.66
CA GLU A 108 1.20 3.25 -13.32
C GLU A 108 0.91 4.63 -12.75
N HIS A 109 1.01 4.78 -11.44
CA HIS A 109 0.77 6.04 -10.73
C HIS A 109 2.03 6.85 -10.43
N ASP A 110 3.16 6.44 -10.94
CA ASP A 110 4.46 7.10 -10.73
C ASP A 110 4.72 7.38 -9.25
N ALA A 111 4.69 6.33 -8.43
CA ALA A 111 4.79 6.46 -7.00
C ALA A 111 6.19 6.87 -6.53
N GLU A 112 6.24 7.80 -5.59
CA GLU A 112 7.48 8.14 -4.87
C GLU A 112 7.91 7.00 -3.98
N VAL A 113 6.95 6.31 -3.35
CA VAL A 113 7.21 5.26 -2.37
C VAL A 113 6.03 4.31 -2.30
N ILE A 114 6.33 3.06 -1.99
CA ILE A 114 5.33 2.04 -1.67
C ILE A 114 5.37 1.81 -0.15
N VAL A 115 4.25 1.91 0.51
CA VAL A 115 4.11 1.70 1.95
C VAL A 115 3.36 0.38 2.20
N VAL A 116 3.91 -0.46 3.05
CA VAL A 116 3.27 -1.71 3.47
C VAL A 116 3.43 -1.91 4.96
N GLY A 117 2.42 -2.50 5.59
CA GLY A 117 2.54 -2.96 6.96
C GLY A 117 3.30 -4.28 7.00
N ILE A 118 4.12 -4.45 8.00
CA ILE A 118 4.72 -5.73 8.30
C ILE A 118 4.12 -6.26 9.59
N TRP A 119 3.82 -7.56 9.58
CA TRP A 119 3.18 -8.19 10.70
C TRP A 119 4.16 -9.17 11.37
N ASN A 120 4.28 -9.05 12.68
CA ASN A 120 5.15 -9.89 13.47
C ASN A 120 4.30 -10.74 14.41
N GLU A 121 4.09 -12.01 14.06
CA GLU A 121 3.27 -12.93 14.85
C GLU A 121 3.90 -13.38 16.16
N SER A 122 5.22 -13.28 16.28
CA SER A 122 5.91 -13.82 17.45
C SER A 122 7.15 -13.01 17.78
N PRO A 123 7.24 -12.49 19.01
CA PRO A 123 8.45 -11.81 19.47
C PRO A 123 9.67 -12.73 19.54
N LEU A 124 9.47 -14.04 19.46
CA LEU A 124 10.54 -15.04 19.58
C LEU A 124 11.21 -15.40 18.25
N ARG A 125 10.64 -15.00 17.12
CA ARG A 125 11.13 -15.41 15.79
C ARG A 125 12.06 -14.40 15.12
N GLY A 126 12.46 -13.36 15.82
CA GLY A 126 13.27 -12.32 15.20
C GLY A 126 12.52 -11.57 14.11
N PHE A 127 13.24 -10.83 13.34
CA PHE A 127 12.67 -9.94 12.34
C PHE A 127 12.26 -10.73 11.10
N LEU A 128 11.00 -11.16 11.02
CA LEU A 128 10.45 -11.70 9.80
C LEU A 128 9.76 -10.59 9.02
N LEU A 129 10.42 -10.10 7.99
CA LEU A 129 9.73 -9.34 6.98
C LEU A 129 8.62 -10.23 6.41
N GLY A 130 7.39 -9.75 6.37
CA GLY A 130 6.30 -10.46 5.72
C GLY A 130 6.63 -10.79 4.27
N SER A 131 6.00 -11.82 3.72
CA SER A 131 6.29 -12.29 2.35
C SER A 131 6.10 -11.21 1.29
N VAL A 132 5.12 -10.33 1.47
CA VAL A 132 4.86 -9.22 0.54
C VAL A 132 5.99 -8.20 0.60
N ALA A 133 6.40 -7.79 1.79
CA ALA A 133 7.50 -6.84 1.96
C ALA A 133 8.80 -7.38 1.39
N HIS A 134 9.10 -8.65 1.66
CA HIS A 134 10.30 -9.30 1.13
C HIS A 134 10.33 -9.31 -0.40
N LYS A 135 9.22 -9.69 -1.03
CA LYS A 135 9.11 -9.67 -2.50
C LYS A 135 9.17 -8.26 -3.07
N LEU A 136 8.54 -7.30 -2.43
CA LEU A 136 8.63 -5.90 -2.86
C LEU A 136 10.06 -5.40 -2.90
N LEU A 137 10.86 -5.72 -1.89
CA LEU A 137 12.26 -5.31 -1.85
C LEU A 137 13.07 -5.92 -2.99
N GLN A 138 12.66 -7.09 -3.51
CA GLN A 138 13.32 -7.72 -4.65
C GLN A 138 12.83 -7.17 -6.00
N LEU A 139 11.57 -6.78 -6.09
CA LEU A 139 10.92 -6.42 -7.36
C LEU A 139 10.86 -4.92 -7.61
N SER A 140 10.86 -4.12 -6.55
CA SER A 140 10.61 -2.68 -6.69
C SER A 140 11.88 -1.90 -7.02
N ASP A 141 11.78 -1.00 -8.00
CA ASP A 141 12.78 0.03 -8.27
C ASP A 141 12.51 1.30 -7.43
N ARG A 142 11.41 1.32 -6.68
CA ARG A 142 10.99 2.46 -5.88
C ARG A 142 11.24 2.17 -4.40
N PRO A 143 11.48 3.21 -3.59
CA PRO A 143 11.62 3.01 -2.15
C PRO A 143 10.40 2.32 -1.56
N VAL A 144 10.64 1.44 -0.60
CA VAL A 144 9.58 0.71 0.12
C VAL A 144 9.70 1.05 1.59
N VAL A 145 8.61 1.53 2.16
CA VAL A 145 8.51 1.79 3.60
C VAL A 145 7.75 0.63 4.24
N CYS A 146 8.42 -0.09 5.11
CA CYS A 146 7.85 -1.19 5.87
C CYS A 146 7.48 -0.69 7.26
N VAL A 147 6.20 -0.69 7.60
CA VAL A 147 5.71 -0.14 8.85
C VAL A 147 5.43 -1.28 9.84
N PRO A 148 6.15 -1.31 10.97
CA PRO A 148 5.92 -2.34 11.97
C PRO A 148 4.50 -2.29 12.53
N GLY A 149 3.89 -3.45 12.69
CA GLY A 149 2.53 -3.58 13.19
C GLY A 149 2.35 -3.37 14.69
N GLY A 150 3.43 -3.12 15.41
CA GLY A 150 3.35 -2.90 16.84
C GLY A 150 2.92 -4.15 17.59
N GLY A 151 3.63 -5.24 17.39
CA GLY A 151 3.38 -6.47 18.11
C GLY A 151 3.61 -6.25 19.60
N SER A 152 2.59 -6.36 20.36
CA SER A 152 2.68 -6.60 21.80
C SER A 152 2.40 -8.06 22.02
#